data_fe2ff3aab68e919fce7651bb1a0d315f
#
_entry.id   fe2ff3aab68e919fce7651bb1a0d315f
#
_cell.length_a   1.000
_cell.length_b   1.000
_cell.length_c   1.000
_cell.angle_alpha   90.00
_cell.angle_beta   90.00
_cell.angle_gamma   90.00
#
_symmetry.space_group_name_H-M   'P 1'
#
loop_
_entity.id
_entity.type
_entity.pdbx_description
1 polymer ?
#
loop_
_entity_poly.entity_id
_entity_poly.type
_entity_poly.pdbx_seq_one_letter_code
_entity_poly.pdbx_strand_id
1 'polypeptide(L)'
;MTTQTIENFITKRLNNGTLTADDFLYICSLPKLKKQYFNMLLSAGVDMSVTNQHGENALFKAAESGNLVLLRALLEYGLNPMQQDDFGEIPLAVAVRCGNLSVAECLLSITKNPASIVDKEGATLLHKAAWGDVPLIAHNLIEKHGMNIEYQDNFGRTAVHIAAYQGSCKMLKYLLLEKQANVNAIDYEGRTPLFSGAYDGNAKALKILCECGADLSAKDKNGMSVLDLASSKQDYETVKFLKKQATVN
;
A
#
# COMPACT_ATOMS: atom_id res chain seq x y z
N MET A 1 -3.88 -23.65 6.19
CA MET A 1 -3.24 -25.00 6.25
C MET A 1 -2.60 -25.19 7.61
N THR A 2 -2.66 -26.40 8.17
CA THR A 2 -1.90 -26.76 9.38
C THR A 2 -0.43 -26.91 9.03
N THR A 3 0.46 -26.80 10.03
CA THR A 3 1.92 -26.99 9.86
C THR A 3 2.24 -28.35 9.21
N GLN A 4 1.54 -29.41 9.61
CA GLN A 4 1.70 -30.75 9.06
C GLN A 4 1.28 -30.85 7.58
N THR A 5 0.26 -30.09 7.18
CA THR A 5 -0.21 -30.06 5.79
C THR A 5 0.83 -29.39 4.87
N ILE A 6 1.50 -28.33 5.36
CA ILE A 6 2.56 -27.62 4.61
C ILE A 6 3.77 -28.54 4.42
N GLU A 7 4.21 -29.20 5.50
CA GLU A 7 5.35 -30.13 5.45
C GLU A 7 5.11 -31.28 4.46
N ASN A 8 3.94 -31.90 4.55
CA ASN A 8 3.55 -32.96 3.62
C ASN A 8 3.51 -32.47 2.16
N PHE A 9 3.02 -31.24 1.93
CA PHE A 9 3.00 -30.65 0.60
C PHE A 9 4.41 -30.45 0.05
N ILE A 10 5.29 -29.81 0.83
CA ILE A 10 6.69 -29.56 0.44
C ILE A 10 7.42 -30.88 0.18
N THR A 11 7.37 -31.82 1.13
CA THR A 11 8.04 -33.12 1.02
C THR A 11 7.57 -33.90 -0.20
N LYS A 12 6.27 -33.95 -0.45
CA LYS A 12 5.70 -34.63 -1.62
C LYS A 12 6.20 -34.03 -2.93
N ARG A 13 6.20 -32.68 -3.04
CA ARG A 13 6.64 -31.97 -4.25
C ARG A 13 8.15 -32.14 -4.49
N LEU A 14 8.97 -32.04 -3.43
CA LEU A 14 10.41 -32.25 -3.52
C LEU A 14 10.74 -33.69 -3.93
N ASN A 15 10.14 -34.69 -3.28
CA ASN A 15 10.42 -36.11 -3.57
C ASN A 15 10.04 -36.51 -5.00
N ASN A 16 9.03 -35.88 -5.56
CA ASN A 16 8.56 -36.16 -6.92
C ASN A 16 9.24 -35.28 -7.99
N GLY A 17 10.11 -34.34 -7.59
CA GLY A 17 10.73 -33.37 -8.51
C GLY A 17 9.71 -32.44 -9.20
N THR A 18 8.55 -32.21 -8.58
CA THR A 18 7.43 -31.45 -9.17
C THR A 18 7.22 -30.08 -8.54
N LEU A 19 8.14 -29.59 -7.72
CA LEU A 19 8.04 -28.26 -7.13
C LEU A 19 8.29 -27.19 -8.20
N THR A 20 7.29 -26.35 -8.45
CA THR A 20 7.36 -25.25 -9.40
C THR A 20 7.77 -23.95 -8.71
N ALA A 21 8.12 -22.92 -9.51
CA ALA A 21 8.34 -21.56 -9.00
C ALA A 21 7.11 -21.01 -8.26
N ASP A 22 5.93 -21.23 -8.82
CA ASP A 22 4.65 -20.80 -8.21
C ASP A 22 4.37 -21.52 -6.89
N ASP A 23 4.68 -22.82 -6.80
CA ASP A 23 4.58 -23.57 -5.54
C ASP A 23 5.51 -22.95 -4.47
N PHE A 24 6.74 -22.60 -4.84
CA PHE A 24 7.70 -21.97 -3.95
C PHE A 24 7.20 -20.61 -3.46
N LEU A 25 6.76 -19.74 -4.39
CA LEU A 25 6.25 -18.42 -4.04
C LEU A 25 4.96 -18.51 -3.20
N TYR A 26 4.10 -19.47 -3.49
CA TYR A 26 2.93 -19.77 -2.66
C TYR A 26 3.35 -20.18 -1.23
N ILE A 27 4.34 -21.06 -1.07
CA ILE A 27 4.87 -21.44 0.24
C ILE A 27 5.39 -20.20 0.98
N CYS A 28 6.10 -19.30 0.29
CA CYS A 28 6.64 -18.06 0.85
C CYS A 28 5.55 -17.05 1.27
N SER A 29 4.37 -17.11 0.66
CA SER A 29 3.23 -16.25 1.03
C SER A 29 2.55 -16.67 2.35
N LEU A 30 2.90 -17.83 2.91
CA LEU A 30 2.28 -18.32 4.14
C LEU A 30 2.81 -17.55 5.36
N PRO A 31 1.93 -16.90 6.15
CA PRO A 31 2.36 -15.97 7.22
C PRO A 31 3.10 -16.63 8.38
N LYS A 32 2.99 -17.95 8.52
CA LYS A 32 3.61 -18.75 9.60
C LYS A 32 4.63 -19.76 9.08
N LEU A 33 5.21 -19.52 7.91
CA LEU A 33 6.24 -20.39 7.39
C LEU A 33 7.46 -20.35 8.32
N LYS A 34 7.83 -21.53 8.85
CA LYS A 34 8.97 -21.67 9.76
C LYS A 34 10.28 -21.71 8.97
N LYS A 35 11.39 -21.25 9.58
CA LYS A 35 12.73 -21.26 8.98
C LYS A 35 13.17 -22.68 8.55
N GLN A 36 12.71 -23.75 9.23
CA GLN A 36 13.01 -25.13 8.86
C GLN A 36 12.54 -25.49 7.44
N TYR A 37 11.37 -25.00 7.00
CA TYR A 37 10.86 -25.27 5.64
C TYR A 37 11.67 -24.54 4.58
N PHE A 38 12.10 -23.29 4.88
CA PHE A 38 13.02 -22.57 4.02
C PHE A 38 14.33 -23.34 3.85
N ASN A 39 14.90 -23.85 4.95
CA ASN A 39 16.11 -24.64 4.91
C ASN A 39 15.94 -25.96 4.11
N MET A 40 14.79 -26.62 4.20
CA MET A 40 14.48 -27.80 3.37
C MET A 40 14.50 -27.48 1.88
N LEU A 41 13.83 -26.39 1.48
CA LEU A 41 13.80 -25.93 0.09
C LEU A 41 15.20 -25.58 -0.41
N LEU A 42 15.97 -24.86 0.40
CA LEU A 42 17.36 -24.50 0.09
C LEU A 42 18.25 -25.74 -0.08
N SER A 43 18.15 -26.72 0.83
CA SER A 43 18.92 -27.97 0.76
C SER A 43 18.54 -28.83 -0.44
N ALA A 44 17.31 -28.68 -0.95
CA ALA A 44 16.85 -29.35 -2.15
C ALA A 44 17.26 -28.63 -3.45
N GLY A 45 18.04 -27.54 -3.37
CA GLY A 45 18.52 -26.80 -4.53
C GLY A 45 17.45 -25.97 -5.24
N VAL A 46 16.37 -25.59 -4.53
CA VAL A 46 15.34 -24.70 -5.11
C VAL A 46 15.94 -23.33 -5.36
N ASP A 47 15.73 -22.80 -6.57
CA ASP A 47 16.14 -21.45 -6.90
C ASP A 47 15.26 -20.43 -6.16
N MET A 48 15.87 -19.71 -5.22
CA MET A 48 15.20 -18.70 -4.39
C MET A 48 14.97 -17.37 -5.13
N SER A 49 15.59 -17.19 -6.32
CA SER A 49 15.51 -15.95 -7.09
C SER A 49 14.35 -15.90 -8.09
N VAL A 50 13.60 -16.98 -8.21
CA VAL A 50 12.44 -17.06 -9.12
C VAL A 50 11.43 -15.95 -8.83
N THR A 51 10.80 -15.48 -9.90
CA THR A 51 9.73 -14.48 -9.85
C THR A 51 8.44 -15.03 -10.44
N ASN A 52 7.30 -14.48 -10.03
CA ASN A 52 6.03 -14.71 -10.68
C ASN A 52 5.90 -13.87 -11.97
N GLN A 53 4.73 -13.97 -12.62
CA GLN A 53 4.40 -13.22 -13.84
C GLN A 53 4.39 -11.70 -13.68
N HIS A 54 4.48 -11.17 -12.46
CA HIS A 54 4.54 -9.73 -12.14
C HIS A 54 5.93 -9.29 -11.68
N GLY A 55 6.95 -10.15 -11.80
CA GLY A 55 8.31 -9.84 -11.36
C GLY A 55 8.54 -9.91 -9.85
N GLU A 56 7.55 -10.36 -9.06
CA GLU A 56 7.65 -10.49 -7.62
C GLU A 56 8.38 -11.78 -7.23
N ASN A 57 9.44 -11.67 -6.41
CA ASN A 57 10.15 -12.80 -5.83
C ASN A 57 9.65 -13.13 -4.40
N ALA A 58 10.34 -14.05 -3.73
CA ALA A 58 10.00 -14.47 -2.38
C ALA A 58 10.07 -13.35 -1.32
N LEU A 59 10.87 -12.27 -1.53
CA LEU A 59 10.89 -11.11 -0.61
C LEU A 59 9.55 -10.36 -0.62
N PHE A 60 8.92 -10.23 -1.81
CA PHE A 60 7.58 -9.65 -1.91
C PHE A 60 6.56 -10.48 -1.14
N LYS A 61 6.60 -11.81 -1.26
CA LYS A 61 5.69 -12.71 -0.53
C LYS A 61 5.90 -12.68 0.98
N ALA A 62 7.15 -12.61 1.43
CA ALA A 62 7.49 -12.41 2.84
C ALA A 62 7.02 -11.04 3.36
N ALA A 63 7.12 -10.01 2.53
CA ALA A 63 6.68 -8.65 2.84
C ALA A 63 5.14 -8.56 2.94
N GLU A 64 4.43 -9.19 2.00
CA GLU A 64 2.97 -9.25 1.96
C GLU A 64 2.40 -10.02 3.15
N SER A 65 2.99 -11.18 3.47
CA SER A 65 2.55 -12.04 4.59
C SER A 65 3.00 -11.56 5.97
N GLY A 66 3.90 -10.56 6.04
CA GLY A 66 4.47 -10.08 7.30
C GLY A 66 5.44 -11.07 7.96
N ASN A 67 5.97 -12.04 7.22
CA ASN A 67 6.86 -13.07 7.76
C ASN A 67 8.31 -12.58 7.88
N LEU A 68 8.61 -11.91 9.01
CA LEU A 68 9.94 -11.38 9.29
C LEU A 68 11.03 -12.46 9.34
N VAL A 69 10.69 -13.67 9.80
CA VAL A 69 11.66 -14.79 9.87
C VAL A 69 12.08 -15.22 8.48
N LEU A 70 11.13 -15.39 7.59
CA LEU A 70 11.40 -15.72 6.19
C LEU A 70 12.13 -14.57 5.48
N LEU A 71 11.69 -13.32 5.68
CA LEU A 71 12.33 -12.15 5.08
C LEU A 71 13.84 -12.12 5.42
N ARG A 72 14.19 -12.27 6.69
CA ARG A 72 15.60 -12.29 7.12
C ARG A 72 16.38 -13.43 6.48
N ALA A 73 15.81 -14.63 6.42
CA ALA A 73 16.47 -15.78 5.79
C ALA A 73 16.73 -15.54 4.28
N LEU A 74 15.78 -14.90 3.57
CA LEU A 74 15.95 -14.53 2.16
C LEU A 74 17.00 -13.44 1.95
N LEU A 75 17.07 -12.46 2.86
CA LEU A 75 18.12 -11.42 2.84
C LEU A 75 19.49 -12.02 3.15
N GLU A 76 19.59 -12.94 4.13
CA GLU A 76 20.82 -13.70 4.44
C GLU A 76 21.28 -14.56 3.25
N TYR A 77 20.33 -15.09 2.47
CA TYR A 77 20.62 -15.81 1.22
C TYR A 77 21.18 -14.91 0.12
N GLY A 78 20.95 -13.60 0.20
CA GLY A 78 21.48 -12.61 -0.74
C GLY A 78 20.47 -12.07 -1.77
N LEU A 79 19.16 -12.28 -1.57
CA LEU A 79 18.16 -11.64 -2.45
C LEU A 79 18.22 -10.12 -2.29
N ASN A 80 18.10 -9.42 -3.42
CA ASN A 80 18.15 -7.97 -3.47
C ASN A 80 16.85 -7.33 -2.92
N PRO A 81 16.87 -6.61 -1.78
CA PRO A 81 15.69 -5.96 -1.23
C PRO A 81 15.18 -4.76 -2.07
N MET A 82 15.99 -4.31 -3.04
CA MET A 82 15.63 -3.22 -3.96
C MET A 82 15.16 -3.72 -5.33
N GLN A 83 14.95 -5.03 -5.49
CA GLN A 83 14.35 -5.56 -6.72
C GLN A 83 12.96 -4.96 -6.90
N GLN A 84 12.70 -4.46 -8.10
CA GLN A 84 11.38 -3.95 -8.48
C GLN A 84 10.57 -5.03 -9.20
N ASP A 85 9.28 -5.01 -8.96
CA ASP A 85 8.29 -5.73 -9.76
C ASP A 85 7.93 -4.97 -11.06
N ASP A 86 6.96 -5.47 -11.80
CA ASP A 86 6.50 -4.85 -13.04
C ASP A 86 5.83 -3.48 -12.85
N PHE A 87 5.41 -3.15 -11.63
CA PHE A 87 4.85 -1.84 -11.27
C PHE A 87 5.90 -0.87 -10.72
N GLY A 88 7.16 -1.31 -10.58
CA GLY A 88 8.23 -0.55 -9.95
C GLY A 88 8.16 -0.54 -8.43
N GLU A 89 7.29 -1.36 -7.83
CA GLU A 89 7.26 -1.54 -6.38
C GLU A 89 8.45 -2.39 -5.93
N ILE A 90 8.91 -2.15 -4.71
CA ILE A 90 9.92 -2.97 -4.02
C ILE A 90 9.26 -3.67 -2.82
N PRO A 91 9.85 -4.73 -2.25
CA PRO A 91 9.27 -5.43 -1.09
C PRO A 91 8.91 -4.51 0.08
N LEU A 92 9.67 -3.42 0.30
CA LEU A 92 9.35 -2.42 1.31
C LEU A 92 8.00 -1.74 1.06
N ALA A 93 7.69 -1.37 -0.19
CA ALA A 93 6.42 -0.73 -0.54
C ALA A 93 5.23 -1.65 -0.25
N VAL A 94 5.37 -2.94 -0.53
CA VAL A 94 4.37 -3.96 -0.21
C VAL A 94 4.20 -4.11 1.30
N ALA A 95 5.31 -4.20 2.08
CA ALA A 95 5.24 -4.28 3.55
C ALA A 95 4.52 -3.08 4.16
N VAL A 96 4.79 -1.87 3.64
CA VAL A 96 4.13 -0.62 4.06
C VAL A 96 2.64 -0.69 3.75
N ARG A 97 2.27 -1.00 2.51
CA ARG A 97 0.87 -1.10 2.07
C ARG A 97 0.06 -2.13 2.86
N CYS A 98 0.67 -3.26 3.19
CA CYS A 98 0.03 -4.33 3.97
C CYS A 98 0.04 -4.06 5.49
N GLY A 99 0.69 -3.00 5.97
CA GLY A 99 0.74 -2.67 7.39
C GLY A 99 1.67 -3.57 8.22
N ASN A 100 2.59 -4.26 7.59
CA ASN A 100 3.51 -5.22 8.23
C ASN A 100 4.70 -4.49 8.87
N LEU A 101 4.45 -3.83 10.02
CA LEU A 101 5.39 -2.92 10.68
C LEU A 101 6.78 -3.52 10.87
N SER A 102 6.88 -4.72 11.45
CA SER A 102 8.19 -5.34 11.75
C SER A 102 9.00 -5.64 10.49
N VAL A 103 8.34 -6.01 9.40
CA VAL A 103 8.98 -6.24 8.09
C VAL A 103 9.37 -4.91 7.45
N ALA A 104 8.50 -3.91 7.51
CA ALA A 104 8.79 -2.57 7.01
C ALA A 104 9.98 -1.95 7.75
N GLU A 105 10.05 -2.04 9.08
CA GLU A 105 11.18 -1.55 9.88
C GLU A 105 12.48 -2.27 9.53
N CYS A 106 12.44 -3.59 9.35
CA CYS A 106 13.61 -4.37 8.93
C CYS A 106 14.12 -3.89 7.56
N LEU A 107 13.23 -3.72 6.59
CA LEU A 107 13.61 -3.24 5.25
C LEU A 107 14.06 -1.76 5.26
N LEU A 108 13.39 -0.90 6.02
CA LEU A 108 13.79 0.52 6.20
C LEU A 108 15.21 0.64 6.77
N SER A 109 15.60 -0.25 7.71
CA SER A 109 16.94 -0.21 8.34
C SER A 109 18.09 -0.46 7.37
N ILE A 110 17.83 -1.14 6.25
CA ILE A 110 18.81 -1.45 5.21
C ILE A 110 18.65 -0.64 3.93
N THR A 111 17.56 0.14 3.83
CA THR A 111 17.24 0.96 2.66
C THR A 111 17.90 2.33 2.76
N LYS A 112 18.73 2.66 1.79
CA LYS A 112 19.30 4.01 1.66
C LYS A 112 18.24 4.95 1.10
N ASN A 113 18.06 6.12 1.75
CA ASN A 113 17.17 7.19 1.30
C ASN A 113 15.73 6.73 0.95
N PRO A 114 14.93 6.23 1.91
CA PRO A 114 13.57 5.78 1.65
C PRO A 114 12.66 6.84 1.04
N ALA A 115 12.96 8.12 1.32
CA ALA A 115 12.17 9.25 0.80
C ALA A 115 12.25 9.43 -0.72
N SER A 116 13.28 8.86 -1.38
CA SER A 116 13.42 8.94 -2.84
C SER A 116 12.78 7.76 -3.59
N ILE A 117 12.23 6.79 -2.87
CA ILE A 117 11.64 5.59 -3.47
C ILE A 117 10.26 5.95 -4.01
N VAL A 118 10.09 5.72 -5.30
CA VAL A 118 8.82 5.84 -6.01
C VAL A 118 8.62 4.64 -6.95
N ASP A 119 7.38 4.27 -7.17
CA ASP A 119 7.01 3.29 -8.19
C ASP A 119 6.86 3.92 -9.59
N LYS A 120 6.41 3.15 -10.58
CA LYS A 120 6.21 3.65 -11.96
C LYS A 120 5.12 4.74 -12.07
N GLU A 121 4.20 4.82 -11.13
CA GLU A 121 3.22 5.90 -11.04
C GLU A 121 3.75 7.13 -10.27
N GLY A 122 4.98 7.11 -9.79
CA GLY A 122 5.54 8.16 -8.96
C GLY A 122 5.06 8.12 -7.51
N ALA A 123 4.34 7.07 -7.10
CA ALA A 123 3.80 6.97 -5.75
C ALA A 123 4.91 6.60 -4.75
N THR A 124 5.03 7.39 -3.68
CA THR A 124 6.00 7.17 -2.60
C THR A 124 5.51 6.15 -1.59
N LEU A 125 6.37 5.75 -0.65
CA LEU A 125 5.99 4.90 0.48
C LEU A 125 4.85 5.53 1.32
N LEU A 126 4.73 6.87 1.37
CA LEU A 126 3.64 7.53 2.08
C LEU A 126 2.29 7.34 1.36
N HIS A 127 2.28 7.32 0.02
CA HIS A 127 1.08 6.95 -0.75
C HIS A 127 0.67 5.50 -0.49
N LYS A 128 1.65 4.57 -0.36
CA LYS A 128 1.39 3.17 -0.02
C LYS A 128 0.83 3.02 1.40
N ALA A 129 1.35 3.82 2.36
CA ALA A 129 0.82 3.87 3.72
C ALA A 129 -0.63 4.41 3.75
N ALA A 130 -0.93 5.40 2.89
CA ALA A 130 -2.28 5.94 2.72
C ALA A 130 -3.25 4.91 2.14
N TRP A 131 -2.79 4.14 1.17
CA TRP A 131 -3.57 3.03 0.62
C TRP A 131 -3.90 1.97 1.68
N GLY A 132 -2.94 1.60 2.51
CA GLY A 132 -3.07 0.54 3.52
C GLY A 132 -3.77 0.97 4.83
N ASP A 133 -4.14 2.24 5.00
CA ASP A 133 -4.68 2.81 6.26
C ASP A 133 -3.76 2.57 7.49
N VAL A 134 -2.45 2.81 7.33
CA VAL A 134 -1.40 2.47 8.31
C VAL A 134 -0.66 3.69 8.87
N PRO A 135 -1.32 4.51 9.72
CA PRO A 135 -0.74 5.77 10.22
C PRO A 135 0.54 5.59 11.04
N LEU A 136 0.72 4.46 11.71
CA LEU A 136 1.94 4.20 12.48
C LEU A 136 3.18 4.09 11.59
N ILE A 137 3.06 3.42 10.44
CA ILE A 137 4.15 3.36 9.46
C ILE A 137 4.36 4.73 8.82
N ALA A 138 3.28 5.44 8.48
CA ALA A 138 3.35 6.80 7.95
C ALA A 138 4.07 7.76 8.93
N HIS A 139 3.80 7.65 10.24
CA HIS A 139 4.51 8.39 11.27
C HIS A 139 6.02 8.16 11.20
N ASN A 140 6.47 6.90 11.15
CA ASN A 140 7.88 6.58 11.03
C ASN A 140 8.49 7.14 9.73
N LEU A 141 7.78 7.05 8.61
CA LEU A 141 8.23 7.57 7.32
C LEU A 141 8.41 9.09 7.34
N ILE A 142 7.49 9.82 7.97
CA ILE A 142 7.55 11.28 8.08
C ILE A 142 8.63 11.70 9.08
N GLU A 143 8.59 11.20 10.32
CA GLU A 143 9.43 11.70 11.41
C GLU A 143 10.89 11.24 11.32
N LYS A 144 11.12 9.99 10.91
CA LYS A 144 12.47 9.43 10.86
C LYS A 144 13.14 9.53 9.50
N HIS A 145 12.34 9.55 8.43
CA HIS A 145 12.86 9.52 7.06
C HIS A 145 12.56 10.79 6.26
N GLY A 146 11.91 11.80 6.87
CA GLY A 146 11.69 13.13 6.30
C GLY A 146 10.82 13.13 5.04
N MET A 147 9.86 12.21 4.94
CA MET A 147 9.01 12.16 3.74
C MET A 147 8.13 13.39 3.64
N ASN A 148 8.08 13.97 2.44
CA ASN A 148 7.23 15.11 2.15
C ASN A 148 5.75 14.67 2.10
N ILE A 149 4.92 15.25 2.96
CA ILE A 149 3.50 14.95 3.09
C ILE A 149 2.73 15.38 1.83
N GLU A 150 3.17 16.49 1.21
CA GLU A 150 2.54 17.07 0.02
C GLU A 150 3.15 16.57 -1.30
N TYR A 151 3.96 15.51 -1.25
CA TYR A 151 4.52 14.94 -2.47
C TYR A 151 3.39 14.47 -3.39
N GLN A 152 3.48 14.83 -4.66
CA GLN A 152 2.52 14.45 -5.70
C GLN A 152 3.08 13.31 -6.57
N ASP A 153 2.27 12.29 -6.81
CA ASP A 153 2.58 11.23 -7.79
C ASP A 153 2.47 11.76 -9.25
N ASN A 154 2.66 10.90 -10.23
CA ASN A 154 2.62 11.27 -11.65
C ASN A 154 1.22 11.73 -12.14
N PHE A 155 0.20 11.65 -11.30
CA PHE A 155 -1.15 12.16 -11.55
C PHE A 155 -1.45 13.44 -10.73
N GLY A 156 -0.48 13.92 -9.96
CA GLY A 156 -0.67 15.05 -9.05
C GLY A 156 -1.36 14.69 -7.73
N ARG A 157 -1.57 13.40 -7.45
CA ARG A 157 -2.27 12.96 -6.24
C ARG A 157 -1.31 12.99 -5.04
N THR A 158 -1.76 13.50 -3.91
CA THR A 158 -1.06 13.39 -2.62
C THR A 158 -1.54 12.16 -1.84
N ALA A 159 -0.87 11.85 -0.73
CA ALA A 159 -1.30 10.77 0.17
C ALA A 159 -2.74 10.98 0.69
N VAL A 160 -3.21 12.25 0.83
CA VAL A 160 -4.61 12.55 1.21
C VAL A 160 -5.60 12.15 0.14
N HIS A 161 -5.27 12.34 -1.15
CA HIS A 161 -6.10 11.86 -2.26
C HIS A 161 -6.26 10.33 -2.24
N ILE A 162 -5.14 9.63 -2.05
CA ILE A 162 -5.12 8.15 -1.98
C ILE A 162 -5.93 7.66 -0.78
N ALA A 163 -5.73 8.27 0.40
CA ALA A 163 -6.47 7.91 1.60
C ALA A 163 -7.98 8.16 1.44
N ALA A 164 -8.38 9.25 0.77
CA ALA A 164 -9.78 9.56 0.49
C ALA A 164 -10.40 8.55 -0.47
N TYR A 165 -9.68 8.21 -1.55
CA TYR A 165 -10.12 7.21 -2.53
C TYR A 165 -10.34 5.84 -1.89
N GLN A 166 -9.41 5.37 -1.06
CA GLN A 166 -9.49 4.08 -0.37
C GLN A 166 -10.45 4.07 0.83
N GLY A 167 -10.90 5.23 1.30
CA GLY A 167 -11.67 5.31 2.54
C GLY A 167 -10.82 5.04 3.80
N SER A 168 -9.53 5.29 3.74
CA SER A 168 -8.53 5.08 4.79
C SER A 168 -8.70 6.11 5.91
N CYS A 169 -9.70 5.89 6.77
CA CYS A 169 -10.15 6.89 7.74
C CYS A 169 -9.12 7.20 8.82
N LYS A 170 -8.32 6.23 9.26
CA LYS A 170 -7.27 6.48 10.26
C LYS A 170 -6.17 7.35 9.65
N MET A 171 -5.80 7.04 8.42
CA MET A 171 -4.78 7.79 7.69
C MET A 171 -5.22 9.21 7.38
N LEU A 172 -6.49 9.43 6.96
CA LEU A 172 -7.04 10.77 6.77
C LEU A 172 -6.97 11.60 8.05
N LYS A 173 -7.39 11.04 9.19
CA LYS A 173 -7.31 11.73 10.48
C LYS A 173 -5.85 12.07 10.83
N TYR A 174 -4.95 11.13 10.67
CA TYR A 174 -3.53 11.34 10.94
C TYR A 174 -2.95 12.46 10.07
N LEU A 175 -3.15 12.38 8.74
CA LEU A 175 -2.59 13.39 7.82
C LEU A 175 -3.21 14.78 8.04
N LEU A 176 -4.54 14.87 8.20
CA LEU A 176 -5.23 16.15 8.26
C LEU A 176 -5.18 16.78 9.65
N LEU A 177 -5.39 16.01 10.73
CA LEU A 177 -5.50 16.57 12.08
C LEU A 177 -4.16 16.64 12.80
N GLU A 178 -3.26 15.68 12.60
CA GLU A 178 -1.98 15.63 13.29
C GLU A 178 -0.84 16.24 12.46
N LYS A 179 -0.87 16.06 11.14
CA LYS A 179 0.19 16.56 10.23
C LYS A 179 -0.21 17.79 9.43
N GLN A 180 -1.46 18.26 9.55
CA GLN A 180 -1.95 19.47 8.90
C GLN A 180 -1.75 19.45 7.37
N ALA A 181 -1.87 18.27 6.76
CA ALA A 181 -1.82 18.13 5.31
C ALA A 181 -2.93 18.96 4.64
N ASN A 182 -2.66 19.44 3.44
CA ASN A 182 -3.62 20.25 2.69
C ASN A 182 -4.85 19.42 2.25
N VAL A 183 -5.99 19.64 2.91
CA VAL A 183 -7.25 18.97 2.59
C VAL A 183 -7.79 19.31 1.20
N ASN A 184 -7.36 20.48 0.65
CA ASN A 184 -7.77 21.01 -0.65
C ASN A 184 -6.62 20.95 -1.69
N ALA A 185 -5.62 20.09 -1.50
CA ALA A 185 -4.61 19.84 -2.53
C ALA A 185 -5.30 19.41 -3.84
N ILE A 186 -4.74 19.83 -4.97
CA ILE A 186 -5.33 19.51 -6.29
C ILE A 186 -4.42 18.54 -7.06
N ASP A 187 -5.03 17.55 -7.70
CA ASP A 187 -4.35 16.68 -8.66
C ASP A 187 -4.19 17.38 -10.03
N TYR A 188 -3.57 16.71 -11.00
CA TYR A 188 -3.36 17.29 -12.33
C TYR A 188 -4.66 17.48 -13.14
N GLU A 189 -5.78 16.91 -12.69
CA GLU A 189 -7.11 17.17 -13.25
C GLU A 189 -7.87 18.28 -12.49
N GLY A 190 -7.23 18.94 -11.51
CA GLY A 190 -7.85 19.97 -10.66
C GLY A 190 -8.77 19.41 -9.58
N ARG A 191 -8.74 18.10 -9.33
CA ARG A 191 -9.61 17.44 -8.35
C ARG A 191 -8.98 17.47 -6.96
N THR A 192 -9.80 17.75 -5.95
CA THR A 192 -9.40 17.69 -4.55
C THR A 192 -9.58 16.28 -3.96
N PRO A 193 -9.04 15.97 -2.77
CA PRO A 193 -9.31 14.70 -2.09
C PRO A 193 -10.81 14.40 -1.90
N LEU A 194 -11.65 15.45 -1.82
CA LEU A 194 -13.10 15.28 -1.75
C LEU A 194 -13.67 14.59 -3.01
N PHE A 195 -13.13 14.92 -4.21
CA PHE A 195 -13.49 14.20 -5.45
C PHE A 195 -13.07 12.74 -5.38
N SER A 196 -11.87 12.45 -4.86
CA SER A 196 -11.38 11.06 -4.73
C SER A 196 -12.30 10.23 -3.83
N GLY A 197 -12.71 10.77 -2.68
CA GLY A 197 -13.65 10.11 -1.77
C GLY A 197 -15.04 9.93 -2.36
N ALA A 198 -15.54 10.93 -3.14
CA ALA A 198 -16.83 10.84 -3.81
C ALA A 198 -16.82 9.89 -5.01
N TYR A 199 -15.66 9.75 -5.68
CA TYR A 199 -15.51 8.84 -6.81
C TYR A 199 -15.77 7.38 -6.41
N ASP A 200 -15.32 6.97 -5.23
CA ASP A 200 -15.50 5.61 -4.71
C ASP A 200 -16.66 5.49 -3.70
N GLY A 201 -17.43 6.57 -3.46
CA GLY A 201 -18.59 6.55 -2.56
C GLY A 201 -18.23 6.36 -1.07
N ASN A 202 -17.04 6.77 -0.66
CA ASN A 202 -16.52 6.59 0.70
C ASN A 202 -17.11 7.60 1.70
N ALA A 203 -18.34 7.39 2.13
CA ALA A 203 -19.10 8.32 2.99
C ALA A 203 -18.35 8.72 4.27
N LYS A 204 -17.59 7.79 4.89
CA LYS A 204 -16.77 8.10 6.08
C LYS A 204 -15.61 9.03 5.77
N ALA A 205 -14.94 8.81 4.63
CA ALA A 205 -13.86 9.67 4.17
C ALA A 205 -14.39 11.08 3.84
N LEU A 206 -15.51 11.18 3.13
CA LEU A 206 -16.17 12.44 2.83
C LEU A 206 -16.52 13.23 4.08
N LYS A 207 -17.03 12.56 5.12
CA LYS A 207 -17.33 13.19 6.40
C LYS A 207 -16.08 13.81 7.04
N ILE A 208 -14.98 13.03 7.11
CA ILE A 208 -13.71 13.51 7.69
C ILE A 208 -13.18 14.71 6.90
N LEU A 209 -13.20 14.65 5.56
CA LEU A 209 -12.74 15.74 4.70
C LEU A 209 -13.55 17.01 4.93
N CYS A 210 -14.89 16.92 4.99
CA CYS A 210 -15.76 18.06 5.27
C CYS A 210 -15.49 18.64 6.68
N GLU A 211 -15.33 17.80 7.70
CA GLU A 211 -14.98 18.22 9.06
C GLU A 211 -13.62 18.92 9.14
N CYS A 212 -12.72 18.61 8.19
CA CYS A 212 -11.40 19.23 8.07
C CYS A 212 -11.36 20.43 7.11
N GLY A 213 -12.51 20.92 6.64
CA GLY A 213 -12.59 22.13 5.81
C GLY A 213 -12.39 21.90 4.31
N ALA A 214 -12.79 20.74 3.80
CA ALA A 214 -12.80 20.50 2.35
C ALA A 214 -13.74 21.47 1.62
N ASP A 215 -13.25 22.06 0.53
CA ASP A 215 -14.00 22.99 -0.30
C ASP A 215 -15.04 22.23 -1.16
N LEU A 216 -16.32 22.39 -0.80
CA LEU A 216 -17.45 21.81 -1.53
C LEU A 216 -17.72 22.48 -2.89
N SER A 217 -17.18 23.70 -3.08
CA SER A 217 -17.36 24.49 -4.32
C SER A 217 -16.27 24.23 -5.36
N ALA A 218 -15.23 23.48 -4.99
CA ALA A 218 -14.13 23.15 -5.89
C ALA A 218 -14.63 22.47 -7.17
N LYS A 219 -13.98 22.81 -8.29
CA LYS A 219 -14.28 22.24 -9.61
C LYS A 219 -13.02 21.67 -10.22
N ASP A 220 -13.18 20.57 -10.95
CA ASP A 220 -12.11 20.02 -11.77
C ASP A 220 -11.86 20.88 -13.04
N LYS A 221 -10.87 20.52 -13.84
CA LYS A 221 -10.54 21.22 -15.10
C LYS A 221 -11.67 21.26 -16.13
N ASN A 222 -12.66 20.39 -16.01
CA ASN A 222 -13.85 20.36 -16.87
C ASN A 222 -14.99 21.21 -16.29
N GLY A 223 -14.79 21.88 -15.16
CA GLY A 223 -15.83 22.64 -14.47
C GLY A 223 -16.81 21.79 -13.67
N MET A 224 -16.56 20.47 -13.53
CA MET A 224 -17.39 19.54 -12.78
C MET A 224 -17.15 19.72 -11.27
N SER A 225 -18.22 19.87 -10.49
CA SER A 225 -18.14 19.85 -9.03
C SER A 225 -18.20 18.41 -8.48
N VAL A 226 -17.84 18.24 -7.20
CA VAL A 226 -17.99 16.95 -6.52
C VAL A 226 -19.45 16.47 -6.50
N LEU A 227 -20.41 17.39 -6.43
CA LEU A 227 -21.84 17.06 -6.49
C LEU A 227 -22.27 16.57 -7.87
N ASP A 228 -21.72 17.19 -8.95
CA ASP A 228 -21.97 16.76 -10.32
C ASP A 228 -21.40 15.36 -10.55
N LEU A 229 -20.19 15.09 -10.03
CA LEU A 229 -19.56 13.77 -10.08
C LEU A 229 -20.44 12.71 -9.42
N ALA A 230 -20.86 12.93 -8.17
CA ALA A 230 -21.71 11.99 -7.45
C ALA A 230 -23.06 11.77 -8.16
N SER A 231 -23.63 12.84 -8.73
CA SER A 231 -24.87 12.78 -9.50
C SER A 231 -24.72 11.96 -10.79
N SER A 232 -23.61 12.15 -11.52
CA SER A 232 -23.33 11.39 -12.76
C SER A 232 -23.13 9.90 -12.50
N LYS A 233 -22.63 9.54 -11.32
CA LYS A 233 -22.47 8.14 -10.86
C LYS A 233 -23.74 7.56 -10.26
N GLN A 234 -24.81 8.34 -10.13
CA GLN A 234 -26.07 7.95 -9.49
C GLN A 234 -25.89 7.54 -8.01
N ASP A 235 -24.87 8.08 -7.33
CA ASP A 235 -24.63 7.85 -5.91
C ASP A 235 -25.53 8.80 -5.08
N TYR A 236 -26.77 8.38 -4.88
CA TYR A 236 -27.77 9.16 -4.17
C TYR A 236 -27.42 9.45 -2.71
N GLU A 237 -26.72 8.55 -2.04
CA GLU A 237 -26.29 8.75 -0.65
C GLU A 237 -25.21 9.83 -0.55
N THR A 238 -24.21 9.81 -1.42
CA THR A 238 -23.19 10.87 -1.51
C THR A 238 -23.81 12.20 -1.91
N VAL A 239 -24.71 12.23 -2.89
CA VAL A 239 -25.46 13.45 -3.28
C VAL A 239 -26.23 14.04 -2.10
N LYS A 240 -26.97 13.21 -1.36
CA LYS A 240 -27.74 13.63 -0.18
C LYS A 240 -26.82 14.18 0.91
N PHE A 241 -25.71 13.51 1.16
CA PHE A 241 -24.71 13.94 2.14
C PHE A 241 -24.12 15.31 1.76
N LEU A 242 -23.62 15.48 0.52
CA LEU A 242 -22.98 16.71 0.06
C LEU A 242 -23.96 17.90 0.08
N LYS A 243 -25.21 17.70 -0.35
CA LYS A 243 -26.26 18.74 -0.26
C LYS A 243 -26.50 19.20 1.18
N LYS A 244 -26.53 18.24 2.13
CA LYS A 244 -26.68 18.59 3.56
C LYS A 244 -25.47 19.39 4.07
N GLN A 245 -24.25 19.04 3.68
CA GLN A 245 -23.05 19.80 4.10
C GLN A 245 -23.07 21.22 3.54
N ALA A 246 -23.48 21.40 2.29
CA ALA A 246 -23.56 22.72 1.65
C ALA A 246 -24.61 23.66 2.29
N THR A 247 -25.54 23.15 3.09
CA THR A 247 -26.54 23.99 3.80
C THR A 247 -26.11 24.34 5.23
N VAL A 248 -25.03 23.76 5.74
CA VAL A 248 -24.55 23.96 7.11
C VAL A 248 -23.37 24.95 7.16
N ASN A 249 -22.69 25.14 6.03
CA ASN A 249 -21.60 26.11 5.83
C ASN A 249 -22.13 27.37 5.14
#